data_55c2ff2311ad9b4600f2fd74e2387fa5
#
_entry.id   55c2ff2311ad9b4600f2fd74e2387fa5
#
_cell.length_a   1.000
_cell.length_b   1.000
_cell.length_c   1.000
_cell.angle_alpha   90.00
_cell.angle_beta   90.00
_cell.angle_gamma   90.00
#
_symmetry.space_group_name_H-M   'P 1'
#
loop_
_entity.id
_entity.type
_entity.pdbx_description
1 polymer ?
#
loop_
_entity_poly.entity_id
_entity_poly.type
_entity_poly.pdbx_seq_one_letter_code
_entity_poly.pdbx_strand_id
1 'polypeptide(L)'
;FLFVAIATLSVKAQDIYMGGTVGLWRNDDANTTSFKLAPEIGYNLSEQWALGVELQFNHEYKEHISTNTFAIAPYARFSYYENKIVRLFIDGGFGFATTKVKDGGDAINGFEIGLKPGIAIKLNQHFSLVAKCGFLGYKDDYMNNSGFGFSASSEDLTFGFHYEF
;
A
#
# COMPACT_ATOMS: atom_id res chain seq x y z
N PHE A 1 -17.29 -0.75 22.33
CA PHE A 1 -16.17 -0.49 23.25
C PHE A 1 -14.87 -0.08 22.55
N LEU A 2 -14.67 -0.47 21.29
CA LEU A 2 -13.46 -0.10 20.52
C LEU A 2 -13.44 1.37 20.08
N PHE A 3 -14.60 1.98 19.91
CA PHE A 3 -14.72 3.37 19.48
C PHE A 3 -14.39 4.41 20.57
N VAL A 4 -14.45 4.02 21.83
CA VAL A 4 -14.19 4.94 22.95
C VAL A 4 -12.69 5.11 23.25
N ALA A 5 -11.87 4.13 22.88
CA ALA A 5 -10.42 4.21 23.08
C ALA A 5 -9.70 5.14 22.09
N ILE A 6 -10.33 5.47 20.98
CA ILE A 6 -9.73 6.36 19.95
C ILE A 6 -9.95 7.85 20.31
N ALA A 7 -10.91 8.15 21.17
CA ALA A 7 -11.28 9.53 21.51
C ALA A 7 -10.34 10.24 22.51
N THR A 8 -9.35 9.55 23.07
CA THR A 8 -8.40 10.12 24.04
C THR A 8 -7.00 10.36 23.51
N LEU A 9 -6.75 10.05 22.23
CA LEU A 9 -5.51 10.42 21.58
C LEU A 9 -5.59 11.91 21.25
N SER A 10 -4.79 12.71 21.93
CA SER A 10 -4.58 14.12 21.57
C SER A 10 -3.90 14.14 20.21
N VAL A 11 -4.70 14.24 19.16
CA VAL A 11 -4.21 14.32 17.78
C VAL A 11 -3.45 15.63 17.62
N LYS A 12 -2.13 15.55 17.59
CA LYS A 12 -1.29 16.65 17.16
C LYS A 12 -1.15 16.54 15.64
N ALA A 13 -1.31 17.63 14.92
CA ALA A 13 -1.13 17.66 13.47
C ALA A 13 0.27 17.17 13.03
N GLN A 14 1.26 17.32 13.88
CA GLN A 14 2.65 16.89 13.67
C GLN A 14 2.83 15.35 13.64
N ASP A 15 1.83 14.59 14.05
CA ASP A 15 1.88 13.12 14.06
C ASP A 15 1.19 12.50 12.84
N ILE A 16 0.62 13.33 11.96
CA ILE A 16 -0.07 12.87 10.74
C ILE A 16 0.91 12.88 9.58
N TYR A 17 0.88 11.83 8.78
CA TYR A 17 1.53 11.81 7.48
C TYR A 17 0.54 11.52 6.37
N MET A 18 0.81 12.09 5.22
CA MET A 18 0.07 11.83 3.99
C MET A 18 1.06 11.51 2.88
N GLY A 19 0.68 10.65 2.00
CA GLY A 19 1.54 10.29 0.88
C GLY A 19 0.88 9.34 -0.06
N GLY A 20 1.69 8.59 -0.73
CA GLY A 20 1.22 7.55 -1.62
C GLY A 20 2.33 7.05 -2.51
N THR A 21 2.06 5.93 -3.14
CA THR A 21 2.96 5.30 -4.09
C THR A 21 2.30 5.18 -5.45
N VAL A 22 3.13 5.19 -6.48
CA VAL A 22 2.74 4.92 -7.86
C VAL A 22 3.58 3.77 -8.39
N GLY A 23 2.96 2.92 -9.19
CA GLY A 23 3.63 1.86 -9.90
C GLY A 23 3.19 1.86 -11.36
N LEU A 24 4.14 1.73 -12.26
CA LEU A 24 3.90 1.56 -13.68
C LEU A 24 4.70 0.35 -14.14
N TRP A 25 4.02 -0.62 -14.68
CA TRP A 25 4.65 -1.82 -15.19
C TRP A 25 4.14 -2.16 -16.58
N ARG A 26 5.07 -2.44 -17.48
CA ARG A 26 4.76 -2.98 -18.80
C ARG A 26 5.49 -4.31 -18.98
N ASN A 27 4.73 -5.32 -19.30
CA ASN A 27 5.25 -6.62 -19.70
C ASN A 27 5.02 -6.77 -21.22
N ASP A 28 6.10 -6.67 -22.00
CA ASP A 28 6.03 -6.76 -23.46
C ASP A 28 5.71 -8.19 -23.93
N ASP A 29 6.20 -9.21 -23.22
CA ASP A 29 5.94 -10.60 -23.55
C ASP A 29 4.47 -11.00 -23.37
N ALA A 30 3.84 -10.47 -22.30
CA ALA A 30 2.43 -10.69 -22.01
C ALA A 30 1.51 -9.61 -22.58
N ASN A 31 2.07 -8.58 -23.26
CA ASN A 31 1.35 -7.41 -23.77
C ASN A 31 0.41 -6.77 -22.72
N THR A 32 0.91 -6.67 -21.51
CA THR A 32 0.17 -6.16 -20.35
C THR A 32 0.78 -4.83 -19.87
N THR A 33 -0.06 -3.83 -19.68
CA THR A 33 0.32 -2.57 -19.04
C THR A 33 -0.49 -2.42 -17.76
N SER A 34 0.18 -2.20 -16.63
CA SER A 34 -0.43 -2.03 -15.32
C SER A 34 -0.02 -0.67 -14.74
N PHE A 35 -1.00 0.07 -14.27
CA PHE A 35 -0.82 1.32 -13.54
C PHE A 35 -1.44 1.20 -12.16
N LYS A 36 -0.63 1.47 -11.14
CA LYS A 36 -1.06 1.48 -9.74
C LYS A 36 -0.91 2.87 -9.15
N LEU A 37 -1.93 3.31 -8.43
CA LEU A 37 -1.90 4.53 -7.62
C LEU A 37 -2.42 4.19 -6.23
N ALA A 38 -1.63 4.48 -5.21
CA ALA A 38 -1.97 4.12 -3.83
C ALA A 38 -1.72 5.30 -2.88
N PRO A 39 -2.64 6.28 -2.81
CA PRO A 39 -2.58 7.31 -1.78
C PRO A 39 -2.80 6.70 -0.39
N GLU A 40 -2.08 7.24 0.59
CA GLU A 40 -2.20 6.80 1.98
C GLU A 40 -2.21 7.98 2.95
N ILE A 41 -2.86 7.76 4.06
CA ILE A 41 -2.85 8.66 5.22
C ILE A 41 -2.61 7.83 6.47
N GLY A 42 -1.81 8.34 7.39
CA GLY A 42 -1.53 7.64 8.63
C GLY A 42 -1.21 8.59 9.79
N TYR A 43 -1.12 7.98 10.94
CA TYR A 43 -0.86 8.63 12.20
C TYR A 43 0.28 7.92 12.94
N ASN A 44 1.32 8.66 13.30
CA ASN A 44 2.44 8.16 14.09
C ASN A 44 2.04 8.07 15.56
N LEU A 45 1.95 6.85 16.09
CA LEU A 45 1.67 6.59 17.51
C LEU A 45 2.92 6.78 18.37
N SER A 46 4.08 6.47 17.80
CA SER A 46 5.40 6.59 18.42
C SER A 46 6.47 6.69 17.34
N GLU A 47 7.73 6.76 17.74
CA GLU A 47 8.86 6.73 16.79
C GLU A 47 8.93 5.44 15.96
N GLN A 48 8.39 4.33 16.49
CA GLN A 48 8.44 3.01 15.85
C GLN A 48 7.11 2.57 15.25
N TRP A 49 5.98 3.05 15.77
CA TRP A 49 4.65 2.58 15.38
C TRP A 49 3.80 3.68 14.76
N ALA A 50 3.15 3.33 13.67
CA ALA A 50 2.13 4.14 13.03
C ALA A 50 0.94 3.29 12.59
N LEU A 51 -0.22 3.90 12.49
CA LEU A 51 -1.42 3.30 11.89
C LEU A 51 -1.80 4.12 10.66
N GLY A 52 -2.25 3.45 9.62
CA GLY A 52 -2.66 4.14 8.40
C GLY A 52 -3.67 3.36 7.59
N VAL A 53 -4.14 4.02 6.56
CA VAL A 53 -5.03 3.46 5.54
C VAL A 53 -4.47 3.83 4.18
N GLU A 54 -4.34 2.85 3.32
CA GLU A 54 -3.98 2.99 1.92
C GLU A 54 -5.21 2.74 1.05
N LEU A 55 -5.48 3.63 0.11
CA LEU A 55 -6.46 3.42 -0.94
C LEU A 55 -5.70 3.03 -2.21
N GLN A 56 -6.05 1.91 -2.82
CA GLN A 56 -5.35 1.41 -3.99
C GLN A 56 -6.25 1.44 -5.21
N PHE A 57 -5.74 2.00 -6.29
CA PHE A 57 -6.35 1.99 -7.61
C PHE A 57 -5.39 1.28 -8.55
N ASN A 58 -5.85 0.23 -9.18
CA ASN A 58 -5.09 -0.48 -10.19
C ASN A 58 -5.87 -0.52 -11.49
N HIS A 59 -5.22 -0.12 -12.57
CA HIS A 59 -5.73 -0.24 -13.92
C HIS A 59 -4.79 -1.13 -14.71
N GLU A 60 -5.31 -2.25 -15.20
CA GLU A 60 -4.58 -3.19 -16.02
C GLU A 60 -5.21 -3.28 -17.40
N TYR A 61 -4.38 -3.19 -18.40
CA TYR A 61 -4.76 -3.35 -19.80
C TYR A 61 -4.01 -4.53 -20.39
N LYS A 62 -4.74 -5.55 -20.79
CA LYS A 62 -4.21 -6.77 -21.40
C LYS A 62 -5.07 -7.20 -22.57
N GLU A 63 -4.44 -7.41 -23.74
CA GLU A 63 -5.10 -7.97 -24.93
C GLU A 63 -6.48 -7.35 -25.26
N HIS A 64 -6.59 -6.02 -25.21
CA HIS A 64 -7.83 -5.25 -25.44
C HIS A 64 -8.87 -5.33 -24.30
N ILE A 65 -8.54 -5.96 -23.17
CA ILE A 65 -9.37 -6.02 -21.98
C ILE A 65 -8.83 -5.06 -20.92
N SER A 66 -9.68 -4.19 -20.42
CA SER A 66 -9.37 -3.27 -19.32
C SER A 66 -9.95 -3.79 -18.01
N THR A 67 -9.13 -3.90 -16.99
CA THR A 67 -9.53 -4.30 -15.65
C THR A 67 -9.24 -3.18 -14.67
N ASN A 68 -10.22 -2.79 -13.89
CA ASN A 68 -10.09 -1.79 -12.83
C ASN A 68 -10.27 -2.44 -11.46
N THR A 69 -9.35 -2.17 -10.55
CA THR A 69 -9.44 -2.63 -9.17
C THR A 69 -9.36 -1.44 -8.23
N PHE A 70 -10.25 -1.42 -7.27
CA PHE A 70 -10.22 -0.51 -6.13
C PHE A 70 -10.05 -1.32 -4.86
N ALA A 71 -9.16 -0.87 -3.97
CA ALA A 71 -8.96 -1.52 -2.69
C ALA A 71 -8.78 -0.50 -1.56
N ILE A 72 -9.12 -0.94 -0.36
CA ILE A 72 -8.84 -0.23 0.89
C ILE A 72 -8.03 -1.15 1.79
N ALA A 73 -6.92 -0.67 2.30
CA ALA A 73 -5.96 -1.46 3.06
C ALA A 73 -5.50 -0.72 4.32
N PRO A 74 -6.20 -0.91 5.46
CA PRO A 74 -5.69 -0.47 6.74
C PRO A 74 -4.44 -1.27 7.14
N TYR A 75 -3.48 -0.59 7.73
CA TYR A 75 -2.20 -1.19 8.13
C TYR A 75 -1.66 -0.59 9.43
N ALA A 76 -0.82 -1.37 10.10
CA ALA A 76 0.08 -0.91 11.14
C ALA A 76 1.51 -0.95 10.62
N ARG A 77 2.23 0.15 10.75
CA ARG A 77 3.63 0.28 10.35
C ARG A 77 4.54 0.12 11.54
N PHE A 78 5.51 -0.76 11.42
CA PHE A 78 6.59 -0.90 12.38
C PHE A 78 7.91 -0.50 11.74
N SER A 79 8.53 0.57 12.27
CA SER A 79 9.85 1.04 11.86
C SER A 79 10.91 0.41 12.76
N TYR A 80 11.63 -0.56 12.24
CA TYR A 80 12.64 -1.32 13.01
C TYR A 80 14.03 -0.70 12.94
N TYR A 81 14.27 0.21 12.01
CA TYR A 81 15.51 0.96 11.88
C TYR A 81 15.21 2.36 11.38
N GLU A 82 15.79 3.35 12.05
CA GLU A 82 15.68 4.75 11.64
C GLU A 82 16.95 5.51 11.99
N ASN A 83 17.43 6.29 11.03
CA ASN A 83 18.48 7.28 11.23
C ASN A 83 18.07 8.63 10.58
N LYS A 84 19.01 9.56 10.45
CA LYS A 84 18.75 10.89 9.87
C LYS A 84 18.36 10.84 8.39
N ILE A 85 18.71 9.77 7.68
CA ILE A 85 18.58 9.66 6.22
C ILE A 85 17.57 8.57 5.83
N VAL A 86 17.57 7.45 6.55
CA VAL A 86 16.85 6.23 6.15
C VAL A 86 15.96 5.74 7.28
N ARG A 87 14.75 5.32 6.94
CA ARG A 87 13.82 4.56 7.80
C ARG A 87 13.49 3.24 7.10
N LEU A 88 13.71 2.13 7.77
CA LEU A 88 13.27 0.81 7.33
C LEU A 88 12.03 0.41 8.10
N PHE A 89 11.01 -0.04 7.39
CA PHE A 89 9.72 -0.36 8.00
C PHE A 89 9.08 -1.59 7.39
N ILE A 90 8.10 -2.13 8.11
CA ILE A 90 7.22 -3.19 7.65
C ILE A 90 5.79 -2.74 7.93
N ASP A 91 4.95 -2.73 6.90
CA ASP A 91 3.52 -2.52 7.01
C ASP A 91 2.84 -3.87 7.15
N GLY A 92 2.15 -4.09 8.26
CA GLY A 92 1.33 -5.27 8.50
C GLY A 92 -0.14 -4.88 8.52
N GLY A 93 -0.97 -5.59 7.75
CA GLY A 93 -2.37 -5.23 7.68
C GLY A 93 -3.18 -6.17 6.83
N PHE A 94 -4.36 -5.73 6.52
CA PHE A 94 -5.29 -6.43 5.65
C PHE A 94 -5.88 -5.46 4.64
N GLY A 95 -6.27 -5.99 3.49
CA GLY A 95 -6.88 -5.20 2.43
C GLY A 95 -8.12 -5.88 1.88
N PHE A 96 -9.06 -5.07 1.42
CA PHE A 96 -10.23 -5.51 0.69
C PHE A 96 -10.24 -4.86 -0.68
N ALA A 97 -10.44 -5.66 -1.72
CA ALA A 97 -10.45 -5.21 -3.09
C ALA A 97 -11.72 -5.59 -3.82
N THR A 98 -12.13 -4.73 -4.73
CA THR A 98 -13.18 -5.00 -5.72
C THR A 98 -12.60 -4.80 -7.11
N THR A 99 -12.67 -5.84 -7.93
CA THR A 99 -12.17 -5.84 -9.29
C THR A 99 -13.32 -5.90 -10.29
N LYS A 100 -13.30 -5.00 -11.27
CA LYS A 100 -14.28 -4.95 -12.36
C LYS A 100 -13.56 -5.06 -13.70
N VAL A 101 -14.01 -6.01 -14.50
CA VAL A 101 -13.57 -6.14 -15.90
C VAL A 101 -14.53 -5.34 -16.78
N LYS A 102 -14.00 -4.48 -17.64
CA LYS A 102 -14.79 -3.76 -18.62
C LYS A 102 -15.31 -4.77 -19.67
N ASP A 103 -16.59 -4.77 -19.92
CA ASP A 103 -17.30 -5.67 -20.86
C ASP A 103 -17.56 -7.11 -20.35
N GLY A 104 -17.37 -7.41 -19.09
CA GLY A 104 -17.61 -8.76 -18.57
C GLY A 104 -17.99 -8.84 -17.12
N GLY A 105 -19.14 -9.40 -16.85
CA GLY A 105 -19.52 -10.04 -15.63
C GLY A 105 -19.62 -9.20 -14.37
N ASP A 106 -19.82 -9.89 -13.26
CA ASP A 106 -19.95 -9.33 -11.93
C ASP A 106 -18.59 -8.92 -11.35
N ALA A 107 -18.61 -7.95 -10.43
CA ALA A 107 -17.41 -7.56 -9.70
C ALA A 107 -16.91 -8.71 -8.82
N ILE A 108 -15.58 -8.92 -8.81
CA ILE A 108 -14.92 -9.91 -7.97
C ILE A 108 -14.39 -9.19 -6.73
N ASN A 109 -14.78 -9.67 -5.57
CA ASN A 109 -14.29 -9.17 -4.29
C ASN A 109 -13.20 -10.09 -3.76
N GLY A 110 -12.14 -9.50 -3.26
CA GLY A 110 -11.02 -10.25 -2.68
C GLY A 110 -10.47 -9.57 -1.43
N PHE A 111 -9.63 -10.28 -0.72
CA PHE A 111 -8.94 -9.74 0.45
C PHE A 111 -7.48 -10.19 0.50
N GLU A 112 -6.67 -9.45 1.23
CA GLU A 112 -5.31 -9.82 1.58
C GLU A 112 -5.05 -9.62 3.07
N ILE A 113 -4.14 -10.40 3.61
CA ILE A 113 -3.56 -10.20 4.93
C ILE A 113 -2.08 -10.52 4.86
N GLY A 114 -1.24 -9.62 5.32
CA GLY A 114 0.20 -9.87 5.26
C GLY A 114 1.07 -8.67 5.62
N LEU A 115 2.33 -8.82 5.30
CA LEU A 115 3.40 -7.88 5.59
C LEU A 115 3.99 -7.34 4.28
N LYS A 116 4.24 -6.02 4.25
CA LYS A 116 4.87 -5.32 3.13
C LYS A 116 6.10 -4.56 3.64
N PRO A 117 7.30 -5.02 3.34
CA PRO A 117 8.51 -4.29 3.71
C PRO A 117 8.69 -3.04 2.85
N GLY A 118 9.29 -2.02 3.43
CA GLY A 118 9.57 -0.77 2.74
C GLY A 118 10.76 -0.02 3.31
N ILE A 119 11.20 0.94 2.53
CA ILE A 119 12.27 1.88 2.87
C ILE A 119 11.79 3.30 2.60
N ALA A 120 12.07 4.22 3.52
CA ALA A 120 11.87 5.64 3.33
C ALA A 120 13.22 6.36 3.40
N ILE A 121 13.50 7.21 2.43
CA ILE A 121 14.68 8.08 2.40
C ILE A 121 14.23 9.49 2.73
N LYS A 122 14.67 10.02 3.86
CA LYS A 122 14.31 11.35 4.34
C LYS A 122 15.05 12.40 3.52
N LEU A 123 14.32 13.22 2.79
CA LEU A 123 14.89 14.36 2.04
C LEU A 123 15.04 15.60 2.91
N ASN A 124 14.09 15.79 3.82
CA ASN A 124 14.11 16.84 4.84
C ASN A 124 13.22 16.44 6.04
N GLN A 125 12.91 17.37 6.92
CA GLN A 125 12.12 17.11 8.12
C GLN A 125 10.67 16.66 7.83
N HIS A 126 10.14 17.00 6.66
CA HIS A 126 8.75 16.74 6.29
C HIS A 126 8.60 15.77 5.12
N PHE A 127 9.56 15.75 4.19
CA PHE A 127 9.49 14.94 2.99
C PHE A 127 10.39 13.71 3.03
N SER A 128 9.82 12.58 2.64
CA SER A 128 10.54 11.32 2.45
C SER A 128 10.16 10.68 1.11
N LEU A 129 11.13 10.13 0.42
CA LEU A 129 10.89 9.19 -0.69
C LEU A 129 10.65 7.81 -0.11
N VAL A 130 9.64 7.12 -0.62
CA VAL A 130 9.24 5.80 -0.13
C VAL A 130 9.30 4.79 -1.25
N ALA A 131 9.86 3.63 -0.97
CA ALA A 131 9.78 2.46 -1.82
C ALA A 131 9.24 1.30 -1.00
N LYS A 132 8.19 0.65 -1.50
CA LYS A 132 7.68 -0.60 -0.94
C LYS A 132 8.02 -1.72 -1.91
N CYS A 133 8.50 -2.84 -1.40
CA CYS A 133 8.89 -3.99 -2.20
C CYS A 133 8.42 -5.28 -1.54
N GLY A 134 7.76 -6.12 -2.33
CA GLY A 134 7.36 -7.43 -1.89
C GLY A 134 6.11 -7.49 -1.01
N PHE A 135 5.72 -8.72 -0.78
CA PHE A 135 4.58 -9.09 0.05
C PHE A 135 4.83 -10.45 0.68
N LEU A 136 4.53 -10.58 1.95
CA LEU A 136 4.53 -11.85 2.67
C LEU A 136 3.19 -12.04 3.34
N GLY A 137 2.40 -13.02 2.89
CA GLY A 137 1.08 -13.25 3.47
C GLY A 137 0.18 -14.09 2.59
N TYR A 138 -1.11 -13.85 2.73
CA TYR A 138 -2.17 -14.55 2.02
C TYR A 138 -3.03 -13.56 1.23
N LYS A 139 -3.38 -13.93 0.00
CA LYS A 139 -4.31 -13.22 -0.86
C LYS A 139 -5.38 -14.16 -1.38
N ASP A 140 -6.60 -13.68 -1.46
CA ASP A 140 -7.74 -14.38 -2.05
C ASP A 140 -8.47 -13.42 -2.99
N ASP A 141 -8.35 -13.67 -4.29
CA ASP A 141 -8.86 -12.81 -5.37
C ASP A 141 -8.51 -11.31 -5.23
N TYR A 142 -7.46 -11.00 -4.47
CA TYR A 142 -7.01 -9.63 -4.26
C TYR A 142 -6.18 -9.16 -5.45
N MET A 143 -6.69 -8.18 -6.19
CA MET A 143 -6.06 -7.67 -7.41
C MET A 143 -5.71 -8.79 -8.42
N ASN A 144 -6.63 -9.73 -8.63
CA ASN A 144 -6.49 -10.91 -9.49
C ASN A 144 -5.38 -11.90 -9.05
N ASN A 145 -5.00 -11.86 -7.78
CA ASN A 145 -4.02 -12.77 -7.22
C ASN A 145 -4.61 -13.57 -6.06
N SER A 146 -4.31 -14.85 -6.04
CA SER A 146 -4.67 -15.76 -4.95
C SER A 146 -3.47 -16.62 -4.59
N GLY A 147 -3.32 -16.92 -3.31
CA GLY A 147 -2.26 -17.76 -2.79
C GLY A 147 -1.65 -17.23 -1.51
N PHE A 148 -0.70 -17.98 -0.99
CA PHE A 148 0.07 -17.56 0.17
C PHE A 148 1.56 -17.71 -0.09
N GLY A 149 2.36 -16.89 0.56
CA GLY A 149 3.81 -16.98 0.45
C GLY A 149 4.50 -15.64 0.46
N PHE A 150 5.70 -15.63 -0.05
CA PHE A 150 6.53 -14.44 -0.21
C PHE A 150 6.66 -14.09 -1.69
N SER A 151 6.39 -12.84 -2.01
CA SER A 151 6.62 -12.27 -3.34
C SER A 151 7.55 -11.07 -3.21
N ALA A 152 8.60 -11.03 -4.02
CA ALA A 152 9.51 -9.89 -4.13
C ALA A 152 9.95 -9.78 -5.59
N SER A 153 9.05 -9.31 -6.42
CA SER A 153 9.31 -9.08 -7.84
C SER A 153 9.39 -7.59 -8.14
N SER A 154 9.92 -7.25 -9.30
CA SER A 154 9.90 -5.88 -9.79
C SER A 154 8.48 -5.32 -9.99
N GLU A 155 7.49 -6.19 -10.14
CA GLU A 155 6.08 -5.83 -10.24
C GLU A 155 5.49 -5.38 -8.90
N ASP A 156 6.07 -5.83 -7.78
CA ASP A 156 5.67 -5.44 -6.43
C ASP A 156 6.37 -4.14 -5.96
N LEU A 157 7.34 -3.65 -6.74
CA LEU A 157 8.06 -2.45 -6.38
C LEU A 157 7.23 -1.21 -6.71
N THR A 158 6.96 -0.43 -5.69
CA THR A 158 6.26 0.85 -5.81
C THR A 158 7.10 1.98 -5.23
N PHE A 159 7.05 3.13 -5.87
CA PHE A 159 7.75 4.34 -5.43
C PHE A 159 6.74 5.43 -5.12
N GLY A 160 7.06 6.22 -4.14
CA GLY A 160 6.22 7.33 -3.76
C GLY A 160 6.90 8.29 -2.82
N PHE A 161 6.10 9.08 -2.16
CA PHE A 161 6.56 10.04 -1.17
C PHE A 161 5.61 10.11 0.01
N HIS A 162 6.15 10.52 1.16
CA HIS A 162 5.41 10.88 2.35
C HIS A 162 5.70 12.33 2.72
N TYR A 163 4.69 13.00 3.18
CA TYR A 163 4.76 14.29 3.83
C TYR A 163 4.28 14.14 5.27
N GLU A 164 5.16 14.47 6.21
CA GLU A 164 4.87 14.49 7.65
C GLU A 164 4.63 15.96 8.06
N PHE A 165 3.49 16.21 8.70
CA PHE A 165 3.08 17.56 9.13
C PHE A 165 3.80 18.01 10.40
#